data_927a463153908ceb0679cb5b23711a7d
#
_entry.id   927a463153908ceb0679cb5b23711a7d
#
_cell.length_a   1.000
_cell.length_b   1.000
_cell.length_c   1.000
_cell.angle_alpha   90.00
_cell.angle_beta   90.00
_cell.angle_gamma   90.00
#
_symmetry.space_group_name_H-M   'P 1'
#
loop_
_entity.id
_entity.type
_entity.pdbx_description
1 polymer ?
#
loop_
_entity_poly.entity_id
_entity_poly.type
_entity_poly.pdbx_seq_one_letter_code
_entity_poly.pdbx_strand_id
1 'polypeptide(L)'
;MNYHNVISLFHIILFGGLFLYVGIKKTNIPNWLFTLLFYLGIVVFFYHIYKVYSKVKVGKSYWIYLLHIIIIAPLLVWVGYKGKNTSRKYFEILLILGFASIGYHGYYLFQ
;
A
#
# COMPACT_ATOMS: atom_id res chain seq x y z
N MET A 1 -0.92 22.46 -7.78
CA MET A 1 -1.50 21.23 -7.23
C MET A 1 -1.39 21.28 -5.71
N ASN A 2 -2.48 21.05 -4.99
CA ASN A 2 -2.45 21.12 -3.53
C ASN A 2 -1.84 19.86 -2.92
N TYR A 3 -1.60 19.90 -1.61
CA TYR A 3 -0.98 18.78 -0.88
C TYR A 3 -1.74 17.47 -1.06
N HIS A 4 -3.07 17.53 -0.98
CA HIS A 4 -3.92 16.35 -1.13
C HIS A 4 -3.76 15.70 -2.50
N ASN A 5 -3.74 16.50 -3.56
CA ASN A 5 -3.57 16.00 -4.93
C ASN A 5 -2.18 15.40 -5.14
N VAL A 6 -1.15 15.99 -4.55
CA VAL A 6 0.21 15.46 -4.64
C VAL A 6 0.29 14.08 -3.98
N ILE A 7 -0.30 13.93 -2.80
CA ILE A 7 -0.33 12.64 -2.09
C ILE A 7 -1.10 11.60 -2.89
N SER A 8 -2.26 11.96 -3.45
CA SER A 8 -3.06 11.05 -4.27
C SER A 8 -2.29 10.58 -5.50
N LEU A 9 -1.64 11.50 -6.19
CA LEU A 9 -0.84 11.17 -7.38
C LEU A 9 0.33 10.26 -7.01
N PHE A 10 1.00 10.53 -5.91
CA PHE A 10 2.10 9.71 -5.41
C PHE A 10 1.64 8.27 -5.16
N HIS A 11 0.48 8.10 -4.51
CA HIS A 11 -0.07 6.76 -4.24
C HIS A 11 -0.44 6.03 -5.53
N ILE A 12 -1.02 6.73 -6.50
CA ILE A 12 -1.38 6.12 -7.78
C ILE A 12 -0.15 5.59 -8.51
N ILE A 13 0.87 6.42 -8.64
CA ILE A 13 2.05 6.10 -9.43
C ILE A 13 2.92 5.08 -8.70
N LEU A 14 3.27 5.36 -7.45
CA LEU A 14 4.23 4.52 -6.72
C LEU A 14 3.58 3.25 -6.20
N PHE A 15 2.56 3.39 -5.34
CA PHE A 15 1.98 2.20 -4.69
C PHE A 15 1.07 1.43 -5.62
N GLY A 16 0.24 2.12 -6.40
CA GLY A 16 -0.61 1.47 -7.39
C GLY A 16 0.23 0.72 -8.43
N GLY A 17 1.21 1.40 -9.00
CA GLY A 17 2.11 0.81 -9.99
C GLY A 17 2.92 -0.35 -9.42
N LEU A 18 3.48 -0.17 -8.22
CA LEU A 18 4.27 -1.22 -7.57
C LEU A 18 3.42 -2.45 -7.28
N PHE A 19 2.23 -2.26 -6.74
CA PHE A 19 1.35 -3.39 -6.39
C PHE A 19 0.89 -4.13 -7.64
N LEU A 20 0.58 -3.42 -8.73
CA LEU A 20 0.24 -4.06 -10.00
C LEU A 20 1.42 -4.85 -10.54
N TYR A 21 2.59 -4.27 -10.53
CA TYR A 21 3.81 -4.92 -11.03
C TYR A 21 4.08 -6.22 -10.27
N VAL A 22 4.10 -6.15 -8.94
CA VAL A 22 4.37 -7.32 -8.10
C VAL A 22 3.24 -8.35 -8.23
N GLY A 23 1.99 -7.89 -8.27
CA GLY A 23 0.84 -8.79 -8.43
C GLY A 23 0.85 -9.55 -9.75
N ILE A 24 1.29 -8.92 -10.83
CA ILE A 24 1.38 -9.55 -12.15
C ILE A 24 2.59 -10.48 -12.24
N LYS A 25 3.77 -10.01 -11.83
CA LYS A 25 5.03 -10.76 -11.95
C LYS A 25 5.18 -11.85 -10.90
N LYS A 26 4.56 -11.67 -9.74
CA LYS A 26 4.57 -12.65 -8.65
C LYS A 26 6.02 -12.99 -8.24
N THR A 27 6.40 -14.26 -8.34
CA THR A 27 7.76 -14.68 -7.93
C THR A 27 8.84 -14.30 -8.93
N ASN A 28 8.48 -13.76 -10.10
CA ASN A 28 9.44 -13.37 -11.14
C ASN A 28 10.00 -11.96 -10.93
N ILE A 29 10.07 -11.50 -9.69
CA ILE A 29 10.69 -10.23 -9.35
C ILE A 29 12.01 -10.50 -8.64
N PRO A 30 12.98 -9.55 -8.71
CA PRO A 30 14.27 -9.75 -8.04
C PRO A 30 14.13 -9.78 -6.52
N ASN A 31 15.06 -10.47 -5.85
CA ASN A 31 15.02 -10.61 -4.39
C ASN A 31 15.06 -9.28 -3.66
N TRP A 32 15.78 -8.29 -4.19
CA TRP A 32 15.85 -6.98 -3.55
C TRP A 32 14.48 -6.31 -3.47
N LEU A 33 13.58 -6.62 -4.42
CA LEU A 33 12.24 -6.05 -4.41
C LEU A 33 11.40 -6.61 -3.27
N PHE A 34 11.56 -7.91 -2.96
CA PHE A 34 10.92 -8.48 -1.77
C PHE A 34 11.41 -7.81 -0.49
N THR A 35 12.71 -7.55 -0.39
CA THR A 35 13.28 -6.82 0.75
C THR A 35 12.70 -5.41 0.83
N LEU A 36 12.55 -4.74 -0.30
CA LEU A 36 11.93 -3.41 -0.34
C LEU A 36 10.50 -3.46 0.17
N LEU A 37 9.71 -4.45 -0.27
CA LEU A 37 8.32 -4.60 0.19
C LEU A 37 8.25 -4.80 1.70
N PHE A 38 9.16 -5.61 2.25
CA PHE A 38 9.21 -5.84 3.69
C PHE A 38 9.40 -4.54 4.47
N TYR A 39 10.41 -3.76 4.10
CA TYR A 39 10.69 -2.51 4.80
C TYR A 39 9.61 -1.46 4.52
N LEU A 40 9.09 -1.44 3.30
CA LEU A 40 7.99 -0.54 2.95
C LEU A 40 6.76 -0.82 3.83
N GLY A 41 6.46 -2.10 4.06
CA GLY A 41 5.36 -2.49 4.95
C GLY A 41 5.55 -1.96 6.37
N ILE A 42 6.77 -2.02 6.89
CA ILE A 42 7.08 -1.50 8.22
C ILE A 42 6.86 0.03 8.26
N VAL A 43 7.36 0.74 7.26
CA VAL A 43 7.21 2.20 7.17
C VAL A 43 5.74 2.58 7.05
N VAL A 44 4.98 1.88 6.20
CA VAL A 44 3.54 2.12 6.03
C VAL A 44 2.82 1.90 7.35
N PHE A 45 3.17 0.85 8.09
CA PHE A 45 2.55 0.55 9.36
C PHE A 45 2.71 1.71 10.36
N PHE A 46 3.93 2.16 10.58
CA PHE A 46 4.18 3.21 11.57
C PHE A 46 3.66 4.57 11.13
N TYR A 47 3.78 4.89 9.84
CA TYR A 47 3.26 6.15 9.31
C TYR A 47 1.74 6.23 9.49
N HIS A 48 1.03 5.14 9.20
CA HIS A 48 -0.43 5.16 9.29
C HIS A 48 -0.93 5.07 10.73
N ILE A 49 -0.16 4.47 11.64
CA ILE A 49 -0.44 4.56 13.09
C ILE A 49 -0.40 6.03 13.52
N TYR A 50 0.62 6.75 13.11
CA TYR A 50 0.71 8.19 13.39
C TYR A 50 -0.50 8.94 12.83
N LYS A 51 -0.92 8.62 11.62
CA LYS A 51 -2.08 9.26 11.01
C LYS A 51 -3.38 8.96 11.75
N VAL A 52 -3.57 7.73 12.19
CA VAL A 52 -4.74 7.38 12.99
C VAL A 52 -4.76 8.20 14.28
N TYR A 53 -3.64 8.23 14.99
CA TYR A 53 -3.52 9.03 16.23
C TYR A 53 -3.87 10.48 15.96
N SER A 54 -3.31 11.06 14.92
CA SER A 54 -3.51 12.44 14.54
C SER A 54 -4.98 12.76 14.25
N LYS A 55 -5.67 11.86 13.53
CA LYS A 55 -7.08 12.05 13.17
C LYS A 55 -8.01 11.86 14.35
N VAL A 56 -7.74 10.87 15.20
CA VAL A 56 -8.52 10.63 16.41
C VAL A 56 -8.43 11.85 17.32
N LYS A 57 -7.26 12.43 17.47
CA LYS A 57 -7.01 13.57 18.33
C LYS A 57 -7.86 14.79 17.94
N VAL A 58 -8.10 14.98 16.64
CA VAL A 58 -8.88 16.12 16.13
C VAL A 58 -10.31 15.74 15.72
N GLY A 59 -10.73 14.52 16.00
CA GLY A 59 -12.10 14.08 15.75
C GLY A 59 -12.43 13.86 14.28
N LYS A 60 -11.44 13.64 13.43
CA LYS A 60 -11.65 13.40 11.99
C LYS A 60 -11.67 11.91 11.69
N SER A 61 -12.22 11.56 10.51
CA SER A 61 -12.28 10.18 10.05
C SER A 61 -10.89 9.58 9.86
N TYR A 62 -10.72 8.31 10.26
CA TYR A 62 -9.43 7.62 10.18
C TYR A 62 -9.53 6.20 9.60
N TRP A 63 -10.69 5.83 9.03
CA TRP A 63 -10.91 4.46 8.58
C TRP A 63 -9.93 4.00 7.50
N ILE A 64 -9.57 4.91 6.57
CA ILE A 64 -8.65 4.54 5.48
C ILE A 64 -7.24 4.26 6.01
N TYR A 65 -6.83 4.96 7.06
CA TYR A 65 -5.53 4.71 7.67
C TYR A 65 -5.51 3.39 8.44
N LEU A 66 -6.64 3.03 9.08
CA LEU A 66 -6.79 1.71 9.71
C LEU A 66 -6.67 0.59 8.68
N LEU A 67 -7.26 0.76 7.50
CA LEU A 67 -7.17 -0.22 6.42
C LEU A 67 -5.71 -0.47 6.05
N HIS A 68 -4.89 0.57 5.98
CA HIS A 68 -3.47 0.44 5.69
C HIS A 68 -2.73 -0.32 6.78
N ILE A 69 -3.10 -0.12 8.05
CA ILE A 69 -2.46 -0.80 9.18
C ILE A 69 -2.85 -2.28 9.22
N ILE A 70 -4.12 -2.59 8.98
CA ILE A 70 -4.67 -3.93 9.19
C ILE A 70 -4.46 -4.83 7.98
N ILE A 71 -4.51 -4.29 6.76
CA ILE A 71 -4.48 -5.07 5.52
C ILE A 71 -3.20 -4.84 4.75
N ILE A 72 -2.90 -3.58 4.41
CA ILE A 72 -1.82 -3.28 3.45
C ILE A 72 -0.45 -3.52 4.07
N ALA A 73 -0.18 -2.96 5.25
CA ALA A 73 1.12 -3.11 5.89
C ALA A 73 1.44 -4.58 6.22
N PRO A 74 0.53 -5.35 6.85
CA PRO A 74 0.80 -6.77 7.11
C PRO A 74 1.03 -7.58 5.84
N LEU A 75 0.28 -7.28 4.77
CA LEU A 75 0.44 -7.98 3.50
C LEU A 75 1.82 -7.71 2.89
N LEU A 76 2.27 -6.47 2.90
CA LEU A 76 3.60 -6.10 2.39
C LEU A 76 4.70 -6.80 3.18
N VAL A 77 4.61 -6.79 4.51
CA VAL A 77 5.58 -7.46 5.37
C VAL A 77 5.59 -8.95 5.09
N TRP A 78 4.43 -9.56 4.97
CA TRP A 78 4.31 -11.01 4.73
C TRP A 78 4.91 -11.40 3.38
N VAL A 79 4.54 -10.71 2.30
CA VAL A 79 5.07 -10.99 0.96
C VAL A 79 6.59 -10.76 0.94
N GLY A 80 7.04 -9.67 1.54
CA GLY A 80 8.47 -9.37 1.59
C GLY A 80 9.26 -10.40 2.37
N TYR A 81 8.70 -10.89 3.49
CA TYR A 81 9.34 -11.92 4.31
C TYR A 81 9.39 -13.27 3.61
N LYS A 82 8.27 -13.71 3.03
CA LYS A 82 8.17 -15.00 2.35
C LYS A 82 8.93 -15.00 1.02
N GLY A 83 9.04 -13.86 0.36
CA GLY A 83 9.75 -13.75 -0.91
C GLY A 83 9.20 -14.71 -1.93
N LYS A 84 10.09 -15.50 -2.53
CA LYS A 84 9.72 -16.46 -3.58
C LYS A 84 8.87 -17.63 -3.07
N ASN A 85 8.74 -17.78 -1.76
CA ASN A 85 7.88 -18.79 -1.13
C ASN A 85 6.47 -18.28 -0.85
N THR A 86 6.15 -17.06 -1.31
CA THR A 86 4.83 -16.47 -1.12
C THR A 86 3.80 -17.23 -1.95
N SER A 87 2.67 -17.57 -1.33
CA SER A 87 1.55 -18.20 -2.02
C SER A 87 0.93 -17.24 -3.05
N ARG A 88 0.46 -17.79 -4.17
CA ARG A 88 -0.10 -17.01 -5.28
C ARG A 88 -1.23 -16.07 -4.84
N LYS A 89 -2.06 -16.50 -3.89
CA LYS A 89 -3.21 -15.69 -3.46
C LYS A 89 -2.81 -14.33 -2.91
N TYR A 90 -1.64 -14.23 -2.27
CA TYR A 90 -1.18 -12.96 -1.73
C TYR A 90 -0.78 -11.99 -2.84
N PHE A 91 -0.21 -12.48 -3.92
CA PHE A 91 0.06 -11.65 -5.10
C PHE A 91 -1.22 -11.17 -5.76
N GLU A 92 -2.25 -12.02 -5.79
CA GLU A 92 -3.55 -11.62 -6.35
C GLU A 92 -4.23 -10.56 -5.49
N ILE A 93 -4.08 -10.63 -4.16
CA ILE A 93 -4.57 -9.58 -3.28
C ILE A 93 -3.82 -8.27 -3.55
N LEU A 94 -2.50 -8.31 -3.75
CA LEU A 94 -1.74 -7.12 -4.12
C LEU A 94 -2.24 -6.51 -5.42
N LEU A 95 -2.56 -7.36 -6.41
CA LEU A 95 -3.09 -6.88 -7.68
C LEU A 95 -4.40 -6.14 -7.49
N ILE A 96 -5.32 -6.72 -6.70
CA ILE A 96 -6.59 -6.08 -6.38
C ILE A 96 -6.36 -4.75 -5.66
N LEU A 97 -5.46 -4.73 -4.69
CA LEU A 97 -5.15 -3.51 -3.93
C LEU A 97 -4.50 -2.45 -4.82
N GLY A 98 -3.72 -2.86 -5.83
CA GLY A 98 -3.16 -1.94 -6.81
C GLY A 98 -4.26 -1.21 -7.58
N PHE A 99 -5.23 -1.95 -8.10
CA PHE A 99 -6.38 -1.35 -8.78
C PHE A 99 -7.21 -0.50 -7.82
N ALA A 100 -7.42 -0.97 -6.59
CA ALA A 100 -8.17 -0.22 -5.59
C ALA A 100 -7.48 1.10 -5.22
N SER A 101 -6.16 1.08 -5.10
CA SER A 101 -5.37 2.28 -4.81
C SER A 101 -5.51 3.31 -5.92
N ILE A 102 -5.39 2.86 -7.17
CA ILE A 102 -5.53 3.73 -8.32
C ILE A 102 -6.95 4.31 -8.37
N GLY A 103 -7.96 3.47 -8.17
CA GLY A 103 -9.36 3.91 -8.21
C GLY A 103 -9.70 4.86 -7.10
N TYR A 104 -9.33 4.54 -5.85
CA TYR A 104 -9.65 5.36 -4.69
C TYR A 104 -8.97 6.72 -4.76
N HIS A 105 -7.66 6.72 -4.98
CA HIS A 105 -6.91 7.97 -5.02
C HIS A 105 -7.18 8.78 -6.29
N GLY A 106 -7.49 8.08 -7.40
CA GLY A 106 -7.90 8.73 -8.64
C GLY A 106 -9.22 9.46 -8.48
N TYR A 107 -10.18 8.83 -7.78
CA TYR A 107 -11.46 9.47 -7.49
C TYR A 107 -11.27 10.79 -6.76
N TYR A 108 -10.43 10.80 -5.72
CA TYR A 108 -10.17 12.03 -4.96
C TYR A 108 -9.37 13.05 -5.75
N LEU A 109 -8.54 12.60 -6.70
CA LEU A 109 -7.76 13.51 -7.53
C LEU A 109 -8.66 14.37 -8.43
N PHE A 110 -9.78 13.80 -8.89
CA PHE A 110 -10.70 14.48 -9.79
C PHE A 110 -11.86 15.20 -9.07
N GLN A 111 -11.81 15.25 -7.77
CA GLN A 111 -12.73 16.09 -7.00
C GLN A 111 -12.11 17.47 -6.76
#